data_79ac08dbca9b6a98c6f5221bce6685f8
#
_entry.id   79ac08dbca9b6a98c6f5221bce6685f8
#
_cell.length_a   1.000
_cell.length_b   1.000
_cell.length_c   1.000
_cell.angle_alpha   90.00
_cell.angle_beta   90.00
_cell.angle_gamma   90.00
#
_symmetry.space_group_name_H-M   'P 1'
#
loop_
_entity.id
_entity.type
_entity.pdbx_description
1 polymer ?
#
loop_
_entity_poly.entity_id
_entity_poly.type
_entity_poly.pdbx_seq_one_letter_code
_entity_poly.pdbx_strand_id
1 'polypeptide(L)'
;MQLTLGPVQYYWPKARLDAFHEALATAPVDRVYLGEAVCSRRHEYRTADWLDAAARLADGGKDVVLSSQVLMESESDLKALRRFVADGRFLLEANDMGAVHMVADRAPFVAGPHLNIYNAPTLAFFASLGANRWVPPF
;
A
#
# COMPACT_ATOMS: atom_id res chain seq x y z
N MET A 1 -19.42 -5.83 8.96
CA MET A 1 -17.98 -6.21 9.11
C MET A 1 -17.35 -6.00 7.75
N GLN A 2 -16.20 -5.35 7.66
CA GLN A 2 -15.45 -5.21 6.41
C GLN A 2 -14.29 -6.20 6.39
N LEU A 3 -14.11 -6.89 5.28
CA LEU A 3 -13.01 -7.81 5.08
C LEU A 3 -11.91 -7.12 4.27
N THR A 4 -10.70 -7.08 4.84
CA THR A 4 -9.54 -6.42 4.24
C THR A 4 -8.46 -7.45 3.94
N LEU A 5 -7.90 -7.39 2.74
CA LEU A 5 -6.77 -8.21 2.31
C LEU A 5 -5.50 -7.37 2.26
N GLY A 6 -4.46 -7.80 2.96
CA GLY A 6 -3.13 -7.20 2.94
C GLY A 6 -2.36 -7.49 1.65
N PRO A 7 -1.21 -6.82 1.43
CA PRO A 7 -0.36 -7.08 0.27
C PRO A 7 0.25 -8.48 0.32
N VAL A 8 0.57 -9.05 -0.85
CA VAL A 8 1.20 -10.36 -0.95
C VAL A 8 2.61 -10.32 -0.34
N GLN A 9 2.83 -11.13 0.70
CA GLN A 9 4.09 -11.14 1.45
C GLN A 9 5.16 -12.04 0.84
N TYR A 10 4.75 -12.99 -0.03
CA TYR A 10 5.65 -13.98 -0.62
C TYR A 10 5.97 -13.66 -2.08
N TYR A 11 7.11 -14.19 -2.56
CA TYR A 11 7.44 -14.10 -3.97
C TYR A 11 6.47 -14.92 -4.80
N TRP A 12 5.77 -14.24 -5.70
CA TRP A 12 4.94 -14.85 -6.73
C TRP A 12 5.32 -14.31 -8.10
N PRO A 13 5.47 -15.18 -9.11
CA PRO A 13 5.68 -14.73 -10.49
C PRO A 13 4.52 -13.85 -10.98
N LYS A 14 4.81 -12.97 -11.93
CA LYS A 14 3.82 -12.02 -12.48
C LYS A 14 2.51 -12.69 -12.88
N ALA A 15 2.55 -13.82 -13.59
CA ALA A 15 1.35 -14.53 -14.02
C ALA A 15 0.46 -14.99 -12.85
N ARG A 16 1.07 -15.35 -11.70
CA ARG A 16 0.33 -15.72 -10.49
C ARG A 16 -0.28 -14.50 -9.82
N LEU A 17 0.44 -13.38 -9.79
CA LEU A 17 -0.10 -12.12 -9.29
C LEU A 17 -1.27 -11.65 -10.14
N ASP A 18 -1.16 -11.70 -11.46
CA ASP A 18 -2.23 -11.33 -12.39
C ASP A 18 -3.49 -12.16 -12.13
N ALA A 19 -3.35 -13.49 -12.09
CA ALA A 19 -4.48 -14.39 -11.82
C ALA A 19 -5.11 -14.17 -10.43
N PHE A 20 -4.30 -13.87 -9.43
CA PHE A 20 -4.77 -13.58 -8.09
C PHE A 20 -5.56 -12.26 -8.03
N HIS A 21 -5.05 -11.19 -8.62
CA HIS A 21 -5.75 -9.91 -8.67
C HIS A 21 -7.04 -9.99 -9.48
N GLU A 22 -7.06 -10.79 -10.55
CA GLU A 22 -8.28 -11.05 -11.32
C GLU A 22 -9.35 -11.78 -10.47
N ALA A 23 -8.95 -12.81 -9.72
CA ALA A 23 -9.85 -13.52 -8.82
C ALA A 23 -10.37 -12.61 -7.68
N LEU A 24 -9.60 -11.64 -7.22
CA LEU A 24 -10.03 -10.70 -6.18
C LEU A 24 -11.17 -9.79 -6.64
N ALA A 25 -11.32 -9.53 -7.92
CA ALA A 25 -12.40 -8.68 -8.43
C ALA A 25 -13.79 -9.18 -8.02
N THR A 26 -13.96 -10.50 -7.94
CA THR A 26 -15.23 -11.15 -7.55
C THR A 26 -15.23 -11.75 -6.14
N ALA A 27 -14.09 -11.73 -5.44
CA ALA A 27 -13.99 -12.27 -4.08
C ALA A 27 -14.77 -11.40 -3.09
N PRO A 28 -15.30 -11.97 -1.99
CA PRO A 28 -16.03 -11.23 -0.97
C PRO A 28 -15.11 -10.44 -0.03
N VAL A 29 -14.27 -9.59 -0.62
CA VAL A 29 -13.32 -8.71 0.07
C VAL A 29 -13.72 -7.27 -0.23
N ASP A 30 -13.79 -6.42 0.80
CA ASP A 30 -14.19 -5.02 0.64
C ASP A 30 -13.02 -4.13 0.26
N ARG A 31 -11.85 -4.39 0.85
CA ARG A 31 -10.63 -3.60 0.66
C ARG A 31 -9.43 -4.45 0.33
N VAL A 32 -8.60 -3.95 -0.59
CA VAL A 32 -7.37 -4.64 -1.02
C VAL A 32 -6.18 -3.69 -0.93
N TYR A 33 -5.13 -4.15 -0.27
CA TYR A 33 -3.83 -3.47 -0.23
C TYR A 33 -2.92 -4.07 -1.31
N LEU A 34 -2.37 -3.23 -2.18
CA LEU A 34 -1.54 -3.62 -3.31
C LEU A 34 -0.18 -2.95 -3.26
N GLY A 35 0.85 -3.71 -3.51
CA GLY A 35 2.21 -3.21 -3.60
C GLY A 35 3.25 -4.27 -3.27
N GLU A 36 4.49 -4.05 -3.67
CA GLU A 36 5.62 -4.84 -3.19
C GLU A 36 6.08 -4.25 -1.85
N ALA A 37 5.50 -4.74 -0.76
CA ALA A 37 5.79 -4.23 0.57
C ALA A 37 7.10 -4.78 1.16
N VAL A 38 7.54 -5.97 0.75
CA VAL A 38 8.58 -6.73 1.46
C VAL A 38 9.99 -6.48 0.92
N CYS A 39 10.17 -6.53 -0.40
CA CYS A 39 11.53 -6.58 -0.97
C CYS A 39 11.62 -5.82 -2.29
N SER A 40 12.44 -4.77 -2.32
CA SER A 40 12.67 -3.94 -3.50
C SER A 40 13.26 -4.70 -4.70
N ARG A 41 13.84 -5.87 -4.46
CA ARG A 41 14.46 -6.71 -5.51
C ARG A 41 13.49 -7.65 -6.23
N ARG A 42 12.22 -7.68 -5.82
CA ARG A 42 11.17 -8.41 -6.50
C ARG A 42 10.58 -7.54 -7.60
N HIS A 43 11.06 -7.69 -8.82
CA HIS A 43 10.69 -6.84 -9.96
C HIS A 43 9.61 -7.48 -10.86
N GLU A 44 8.73 -8.31 -10.28
CA GLU A 44 7.67 -8.98 -11.04
C GLU A 44 6.62 -8.00 -11.58
N TYR A 45 6.23 -7.02 -10.75
CA TYR A 45 5.40 -5.88 -11.15
C TYR A 45 6.23 -4.60 -11.18
N ARG A 46 6.02 -3.83 -12.23
CA ARG A 46 6.46 -2.43 -12.30
C ARG A 46 5.38 -1.53 -11.68
N THR A 47 5.71 -0.27 -11.42
CA THR A 47 4.75 0.71 -10.90
C THR A 47 3.47 0.76 -11.74
N ALA A 48 3.57 0.72 -13.06
CA ALA A 48 2.41 0.71 -13.95
C ALA A 48 1.53 -0.53 -13.75
N ASP A 49 2.12 -1.72 -13.58
CA ASP A 49 1.35 -2.95 -13.35
C ASP A 49 0.54 -2.86 -12.04
N TRP A 50 1.12 -2.28 -10.98
CA TRP A 50 0.42 -2.05 -9.71
C TRP A 50 -0.75 -1.06 -9.87
N LEU A 51 -0.54 0.04 -10.59
CA LEU A 51 -1.58 1.04 -10.85
C LEU A 51 -2.71 0.48 -11.72
N ASP A 52 -2.38 -0.33 -12.73
CA ASP A 52 -3.37 -1.00 -13.58
C ASP A 52 -4.19 -2.03 -12.78
N ALA A 53 -3.55 -2.82 -11.92
CA ALA A 53 -4.25 -3.75 -11.04
C ALA A 53 -5.18 -3.01 -10.06
N ALA A 54 -4.69 -1.90 -9.49
CA ALA A 54 -5.47 -1.04 -8.59
C ALA A 54 -6.71 -0.47 -9.30
N ALA A 55 -6.54 0.05 -10.51
CA ALA A 55 -7.64 0.60 -11.29
C ALA A 55 -8.71 -0.47 -11.59
N ARG A 56 -8.30 -1.66 -12.06
CA ARG A 56 -9.25 -2.76 -12.34
C ARG A 56 -10.03 -3.20 -11.10
N LEU A 57 -9.39 -3.28 -9.94
CA LEU A 57 -10.07 -3.63 -8.70
C LEU A 57 -11.02 -2.53 -8.21
N ALA A 58 -10.61 -1.26 -8.34
CA ALA A 58 -11.47 -0.13 -8.00
C ALA A 58 -12.70 -0.02 -8.92
N ASP A 59 -12.53 -0.24 -10.23
CA ASP A 59 -13.62 -0.30 -11.21
C ASP A 59 -14.59 -1.45 -10.89
N GLY A 60 -14.07 -2.56 -10.31
CA GLY A 60 -14.85 -3.66 -9.78
C GLY A 60 -15.50 -3.39 -8.40
N GLY A 61 -15.39 -2.17 -7.87
CA GLY A 61 -16.03 -1.75 -6.62
C GLY A 61 -15.23 -2.05 -5.35
N LYS A 62 -13.93 -2.39 -5.46
CA LYS A 62 -13.06 -2.58 -4.29
C LYS A 62 -12.51 -1.24 -3.80
N ASP A 63 -12.40 -1.09 -2.47
CA ASP A 63 -11.61 -0.02 -1.87
C ASP A 63 -10.13 -0.43 -1.95
N VAL A 64 -9.32 0.33 -2.70
CA VAL A 64 -7.92 -0.02 -2.97
C VAL A 64 -6.98 0.94 -2.26
N VAL A 65 -5.95 0.37 -1.63
CA VAL A 65 -4.85 1.10 -0.98
C VAL A 65 -3.53 0.62 -1.58
N LEU A 66 -2.64 1.55 -1.93
CA LEU A 66 -1.29 1.21 -2.40
C LEU A 66 -0.35 1.13 -1.22
N SER A 67 0.33 0.00 -1.05
CA SER A 67 1.31 -0.20 0.03
C SER A 67 2.71 0.20 -0.40
N SER A 68 3.37 1.04 0.39
CA SER A 68 4.79 1.32 0.22
C SER A 68 5.65 0.15 0.71
N GLN A 69 6.90 0.10 0.28
CA GLN A 69 7.88 -0.85 0.83
C GLN A 69 8.15 -0.56 2.31
N VAL A 70 8.51 -1.62 3.05
CA VAL A 70 8.89 -1.52 4.47
C VAL A 70 10.28 -0.92 4.66
N LEU A 71 11.12 -1.01 3.63
CA LEU A 71 12.46 -0.44 3.61
C LEU A 71 12.76 0.07 2.20
N MET A 72 13.03 1.35 2.08
CA MET A 72 13.48 1.97 0.84
C MET A 72 15.00 2.09 0.85
N GLU A 73 15.67 1.35 -0.04
CA GLU A 73 17.12 1.26 -0.07
C GLU A 73 17.76 2.06 -1.21
N SER A 74 16.96 2.51 -2.17
CA SER A 74 17.49 3.10 -3.40
C SER A 74 16.66 4.27 -3.93
N GLU A 75 17.27 5.10 -4.77
CA GLU A 75 16.56 6.16 -5.50
C GLU A 75 15.47 5.58 -6.44
N SER A 76 15.64 4.35 -6.94
CA SER A 76 14.60 3.70 -7.74
C SER A 76 13.34 3.38 -6.93
N ASP A 77 13.49 3.01 -5.66
CA ASP A 77 12.38 2.75 -4.74
C ASP A 77 11.62 4.05 -4.44
N LEU A 78 12.38 5.12 -4.15
CA LEU A 78 11.81 6.46 -3.96
C LEU A 78 11.08 6.95 -5.21
N LYS A 79 11.61 6.68 -6.40
CA LYS A 79 10.98 7.05 -7.67
C LYS A 79 9.66 6.30 -7.88
N ALA A 80 9.61 5.02 -7.55
CA ALA A 80 8.38 4.23 -7.60
C ALA A 80 7.32 4.77 -6.63
N LEU A 81 7.72 5.08 -5.39
CA LEU A 81 6.85 5.67 -4.40
C LEU A 81 6.31 7.05 -4.82
N ARG A 82 7.17 7.92 -5.37
CA ARG A 82 6.74 9.22 -5.92
C ARG A 82 5.67 9.08 -6.99
N ARG A 83 5.73 8.02 -7.82
CA ARG A 83 4.71 7.74 -8.83
C ARG A 83 3.38 7.32 -8.21
N PHE A 84 3.39 6.51 -7.15
CA PHE A 84 2.18 6.17 -6.40
C PHE A 84 1.53 7.42 -5.80
N VAL A 85 2.32 8.26 -5.16
CA VAL A 85 1.84 9.52 -4.57
C VAL A 85 1.31 10.49 -5.63
N ALA A 86 2.01 10.62 -6.76
CA ALA A 86 1.62 11.51 -7.85
C ALA A 86 0.35 11.06 -8.58
N ASP A 87 0.07 9.77 -8.63
CA ASP A 87 -1.18 9.23 -9.20
C ASP A 87 -2.40 9.76 -8.43
N GLY A 88 -2.35 9.77 -7.11
CA GLY A 88 -3.34 10.43 -6.25
C GLY A 88 -4.73 9.81 -6.22
N ARG A 89 -5.02 8.78 -7.01
CA ARG A 89 -6.34 8.11 -7.04
C ARG A 89 -6.58 7.22 -5.83
N PHE A 90 -5.52 6.70 -5.22
CA PHE A 90 -5.57 5.70 -4.16
C PHE A 90 -4.88 6.22 -2.91
N LEU A 91 -5.39 5.83 -1.72
CA LEU A 91 -4.67 6.06 -0.49
C LEU A 91 -3.34 5.32 -0.50
N LEU A 92 -2.33 5.90 0.12
CA LEU A 92 -1.06 5.22 0.38
C LEU A 92 -1.06 4.64 1.79
N GLU A 93 -0.68 3.36 1.93
CA GLU A 93 -0.23 2.78 3.18
C GLU A 93 1.28 3.05 3.32
N ALA A 94 1.62 3.89 4.27
CA ALA A 94 3.01 4.21 4.58
C ALA A 94 3.58 3.17 5.55
N ASN A 95 4.60 2.44 5.12
CA ASN A 95 5.27 1.40 5.90
C ASN A 95 6.65 1.83 6.42
N ASP A 96 7.15 2.99 5.99
CA ASP A 96 8.37 3.58 6.49
C ASP A 96 8.24 5.11 6.60
N MET A 97 9.21 5.76 7.28
CA MET A 97 9.15 7.20 7.52
C MET A 97 9.38 8.04 6.26
N GLY A 98 10.05 7.51 5.24
CA GLY A 98 10.18 8.19 3.95
C GLY A 98 8.85 8.28 3.23
N ALA A 99 8.02 7.22 3.29
CA ALA A 99 6.66 7.24 2.77
C ALA A 99 5.78 8.22 3.55
N VAL A 100 5.87 8.22 4.88
CA VAL A 100 5.16 9.20 5.73
C VAL A 100 5.54 10.62 5.34
N HIS A 101 6.84 10.91 5.19
CA HIS A 101 7.32 12.25 4.80
C HIS A 101 6.75 12.73 3.45
N MET A 102 6.53 11.82 2.52
CA MET A 102 5.97 12.19 1.20
C MET A 102 4.50 12.59 1.26
N VAL A 103 3.72 12.05 2.19
CA VAL A 103 2.27 12.28 2.27
C VAL A 103 1.84 13.16 3.43
N ALA A 104 2.65 13.28 4.48
CA ALA A 104 2.34 14.08 5.65
C ALA A 104 1.96 15.52 5.27
N ASP A 105 0.89 16.03 5.88
CA ASP A 105 0.34 17.39 5.64
C ASP A 105 -0.08 17.68 4.18
N ARG A 106 -0.10 16.68 3.31
CA ARG A 106 -0.45 16.83 1.89
C ARG A 106 -1.67 16.02 1.49
N ALA A 107 -1.77 14.81 1.98
CA ALA A 107 -2.86 13.89 1.67
C ALA A 107 -3.11 12.95 2.86
N PRO A 108 -4.35 12.48 3.05
CA PRO A 108 -4.63 11.43 4.02
C PRO A 108 -3.90 10.13 3.62
N PHE A 109 -3.47 9.35 4.63
CA PHE A 109 -2.77 8.09 4.40
C PHE A 109 -3.14 7.04 5.44
N VAL A 110 -2.76 5.80 5.18
CA VAL A 110 -2.86 4.70 6.13
C VAL A 110 -1.50 4.53 6.82
N ALA A 111 -1.47 4.56 8.14
CA ALA A 111 -0.29 4.19 8.91
C ALA A 111 -0.18 2.66 8.92
N GLY A 112 0.81 2.13 8.19
CA GLY A 112 1.00 0.70 8.00
C GLY A 112 1.63 -0.01 9.20
N PRO A 113 1.59 -1.35 9.22
CA PRO A 113 2.02 -2.15 10.38
C PRO A 113 3.52 -2.03 10.68
N HIS A 114 4.32 -1.70 9.68
CA HIS A 114 5.78 -1.60 9.81
C HIS A 114 6.26 -0.25 10.39
N LEU A 115 5.34 0.69 10.64
CA LEU A 115 5.65 1.90 11.43
C LEU A 115 5.75 1.60 12.94
N ASN A 116 5.44 0.37 13.35
CA ASN A 116 5.61 -0.12 14.72
C ASN A 116 4.91 0.76 15.77
N ILE A 117 3.66 1.12 15.50
CA ILE A 117 2.86 1.94 16.40
C ILE A 117 2.22 1.05 17.47
N TYR A 118 2.75 1.09 18.69
CA TYR A 118 2.33 0.23 19.81
C TYR A 118 1.60 0.98 20.95
N ASN A 119 1.45 2.29 20.84
CA ASN A 119 0.85 3.08 21.91
C ASN A 119 0.06 4.28 21.39
N ALA A 120 -0.86 4.78 22.21
CA ALA A 120 -1.73 5.87 21.83
C ALA A 120 -1.02 7.21 21.52
N PRO A 121 0.02 7.63 22.28
CA PRO A 121 0.75 8.86 21.92
C PRO A 121 1.40 8.79 20.53
N THR A 122 2.01 7.67 20.17
CA THR A 122 2.60 7.48 18.84
C THR A 122 1.51 7.49 17.76
N LEU A 123 0.37 6.82 18.02
CA LEU A 123 -0.76 6.86 17.08
C LEU A 123 -1.29 8.28 16.88
N ALA A 124 -1.43 9.06 17.97
CA ALA A 124 -1.86 10.45 17.91
C ALA A 124 -0.89 11.32 17.09
N PHE A 125 0.43 11.07 17.20
CA PHE A 125 1.41 11.74 16.38
C PHE A 125 1.19 11.47 14.88
N PHE A 126 1.03 10.21 14.45
CA PHE A 126 0.75 9.91 13.04
C PHE A 126 -0.60 10.46 12.58
N ALA A 127 -1.62 10.45 13.46
CA ALA A 127 -2.89 11.07 13.15
C ALA A 127 -2.75 12.58 12.91
N SER A 128 -1.90 13.29 13.67
CA SER A 128 -1.63 14.71 13.47
C SER A 128 -0.92 15.00 12.14
N LEU A 129 -0.22 14.02 11.55
CA LEU A 129 0.40 14.11 10.22
C LEU A 129 -0.57 13.76 9.07
N GLY A 130 -1.82 13.38 9.36
CA GLY A 130 -2.82 13.08 8.36
C GLY A 130 -3.16 11.58 8.21
N ALA A 131 -2.63 10.70 9.09
CA ALA A 131 -3.07 9.30 9.08
C ALA A 131 -4.55 9.21 9.48
N ASN A 132 -5.38 8.68 8.58
CA ASN A 132 -6.82 8.49 8.82
C ASN A 132 -7.20 7.04 9.10
N ARG A 133 -6.25 6.15 9.01
CA ARG A 133 -6.37 4.72 9.33
C ARG A 133 -5.03 4.20 9.85
N TRP A 134 -5.12 3.19 10.69
CA TRP A 134 -3.97 2.49 11.22
C TRP A 134 -4.16 0.98 11.06
N VAL A 135 -3.11 0.31 10.60
CA VAL A 135 -2.99 -1.15 10.61
C VAL A 135 -2.04 -1.51 11.73
N PRO A 136 -2.50 -2.21 12.77
CA PRO A 136 -1.65 -2.56 13.90
C PRO A 136 -0.50 -3.48 13.47
N PRO A 137 0.66 -3.39 14.15
CA PRO A 137 1.76 -4.33 13.94
C PRO A 137 1.35 -5.76 14.31
N PHE A 138 2.06 -6.74 13.74
CA PHE A 138 1.83 -8.17 13.99
C PHE A 138 2.35 -8.59 15.36
#